data_a331697f441c325d2136fc8b99d3d28d
#
_entry.id   a331697f441c325d2136fc8b99d3d28d
#
_cell.length_a   1.000
_cell.length_b   1.000
_cell.length_c   1.000
_cell.angle_alpha   90.00
_cell.angle_beta   90.00
_cell.angle_gamma   90.00
#
_symmetry.space_group_name_H-M   'P 1'
#
loop_
_entity.id
_entity.type
_entity.pdbx_description
1 polymer ?
#
loop_
_entity_poly.entity_id
_entity_poly.type
_entity_poly.pdbx_seq_one_letter_code
_entity_poly.pdbx_strand_id
1 'polypeptide(L)'
;MKIKFWGTRGSIPTPGKETVRYGGNTPCLEVRLNNNDLIILDAGTGIRALGDQLMATGASVRAFVAISHPHWDHIQGFPFFKPAFISGNEFTIIGPQPRNVTLRQMMAHVMNKVYFPIQLHELKANIKFIPMKEGSTKVFDAVLSSLYVNHPSMALAFRLDAAGRSLVYVSDNEPFDREVAISVKNVDPIVVRKYSESKGDPNQRLIDFAKGADILIHDATYTPEEYVNHVGWGHSHYLFCLKIAHEAGVKKLILSHHDQGHDDATIDDMLSKCRREIKTRNHKFECLAAAEGLEVEW
;
A
#
# COMPACT_ATOMS: atom_id res chain seq x y z
N MET A 1 1.07 -5.77 -18.04
CA MET A 1 0.31 -5.52 -16.79
C MET A 1 0.13 -4.02 -16.61
N LYS A 2 -0.90 -3.61 -15.86
CA LYS A 2 -1.23 -2.19 -15.68
C LYS A 2 -1.62 -1.94 -14.23
N ILE A 3 -1.18 -0.80 -13.68
CA ILE A 3 -1.70 -0.29 -12.40
C ILE A 3 -2.46 1.02 -12.63
N LYS A 4 -3.41 1.30 -11.74
CA LYS A 4 -4.11 2.58 -11.65
C LYS A 4 -4.30 2.95 -10.18
N PHE A 5 -3.92 4.18 -9.86
CA PHE A 5 -4.10 4.74 -8.51
C PHE A 5 -5.52 5.31 -8.36
N TRP A 6 -6.22 4.91 -7.30
CA TRP A 6 -7.53 5.41 -6.92
C TRP A 6 -7.50 6.21 -5.62
N GLY A 7 -6.41 6.08 -4.86
CA GLY A 7 -6.14 6.85 -3.67
C GLY A 7 -4.65 6.82 -3.34
N THR A 8 -4.11 7.93 -2.89
CA THR A 8 -2.68 8.18 -2.74
C THR A 8 -2.31 8.87 -1.42
N ARG A 9 -3.31 9.32 -0.63
CA ARG A 9 -3.11 10.03 0.63
C ARG A 9 -2.95 9.08 1.81
N GLY A 10 -2.06 9.44 2.73
CA GLY A 10 -1.92 8.76 4.01
C GLY A 10 -2.89 9.26 5.07
N SER A 11 -3.14 8.42 6.06
CA SER A 11 -3.82 8.68 7.33
C SER A 11 -5.30 9.07 7.22
N ILE A 12 -5.66 10.08 6.41
CA ILE A 12 -7.03 10.58 6.30
C ILE A 12 -7.29 11.16 4.89
N PRO A 13 -8.53 11.06 4.36
CA PRO A 13 -8.87 11.75 3.12
C PRO A 13 -8.73 13.26 3.24
N THR A 14 -8.10 13.88 2.24
CA THR A 14 -7.86 15.33 2.18
C THR A 14 -8.42 15.93 0.89
N PRO A 15 -9.77 15.98 0.75
CA PRO A 15 -10.37 16.61 -0.41
C PRO A 15 -10.23 18.12 -0.36
N GLY A 16 -9.86 18.75 -1.47
CA GLY A 16 -9.73 20.20 -1.54
C GLY A 16 -9.11 20.66 -2.84
N LYS A 17 -9.18 21.97 -3.10
CA LYS A 17 -8.60 22.58 -4.30
C LYS A 17 -7.07 22.47 -4.34
N GLU A 18 -6.43 22.36 -3.18
CA GLU A 18 -4.99 22.26 -3.01
C GLU A 18 -4.45 20.82 -3.21
N THR A 19 -5.35 19.82 -3.35
CA THR A 19 -5.01 18.41 -3.46
C THR A 19 -5.56 17.75 -4.72
N VAL A 20 -6.06 18.53 -5.68
CA VAL A 20 -6.78 18.02 -6.87
C VAL A 20 -5.87 17.22 -7.79
N ARG A 21 -4.60 17.60 -7.91
CA ARG A 21 -3.67 17.01 -8.88
C ARG A 21 -3.18 15.62 -8.44
N TYR A 22 -2.82 15.48 -7.19
CA TYR A 22 -2.38 14.19 -6.64
C TYR A 22 -3.52 13.38 -6.04
N GLY A 23 -4.63 14.02 -5.72
CA GLY A 23 -5.81 13.39 -5.17
C GLY A 23 -5.89 13.48 -3.64
N GLY A 24 -7.09 13.29 -3.11
CA GLY A 24 -7.39 13.36 -1.68
C GLY A 24 -7.88 12.05 -1.07
N ASN A 25 -8.04 10.97 -1.85
CA ASN A 25 -8.46 9.67 -1.34
C ASN A 25 -7.31 8.87 -0.73
N THR A 26 -7.63 8.05 0.28
CA THR A 26 -6.68 7.16 0.95
C THR A 26 -6.42 5.90 0.13
N PRO A 27 -5.36 5.10 0.45
CA PRO A 27 -4.74 4.15 -0.46
C PRO A 27 -5.69 3.14 -1.09
N CYS A 28 -5.69 3.10 -2.41
CA CYS A 28 -6.29 2.05 -3.20
C CYS A 28 -5.58 1.98 -4.55
N LEU A 29 -4.99 0.83 -4.86
CA LEU A 29 -4.29 0.58 -6.11
C LEU A 29 -4.96 -0.57 -6.85
N GLU A 30 -5.39 -0.34 -8.07
CA GLU A 30 -5.85 -1.35 -9.00
C GLU A 30 -4.67 -1.94 -9.77
N VAL A 31 -4.56 -3.28 -9.80
CA VAL A 31 -3.61 -4.01 -10.64
C VAL A 31 -4.38 -4.91 -11.60
N ARG A 32 -4.14 -4.75 -12.89
CA ARG A 32 -4.66 -5.62 -13.95
C ARG A 32 -3.55 -6.49 -14.50
N LEU A 33 -3.74 -7.80 -14.42
CA LEU A 33 -2.89 -8.76 -15.10
C LEU A 33 -3.15 -8.75 -16.62
N ASN A 34 -2.30 -9.42 -17.39
CA ASN A 34 -2.44 -9.46 -18.86
C ASN A 34 -3.76 -10.07 -19.34
N ASN A 35 -4.33 -11.00 -18.57
CA ASN A 35 -5.64 -11.60 -18.81
C ASN A 35 -6.81 -10.79 -18.22
N ASN A 36 -6.55 -9.56 -17.77
CA ASN A 36 -7.48 -8.64 -17.13
C ASN A 36 -7.99 -9.06 -15.72
N ASP A 37 -7.41 -10.08 -15.10
CA ASP A 37 -7.67 -10.41 -13.70
C ASP A 37 -7.36 -9.22 -12.79
N LEU A 38 -8.23 -8.99 -11.82
CA LEU A 38 -8.19 -7.82 -10.93
C LEU A 38 -7.61 -8.18 -9.56
N ILE A 39 -6.56 -7.45 -9.20
CA ILE A 39 -6.00 -7.44 -7.84
C ILE A 39 -6.10 -5.99 -7.34
N ILE A 40 -6.60 -5.80 -6.13
CA ILE A 40 -6.71 -4.50 -5.46
C ILE A 40 -5.75 -4.52 -4.28
N LEU A 41 -4.88 -3.54 -4.19
CA LEU A 41 -3.99 -3.35 -3.03
C LEU A 41 -4.53 -2.18 -2.21
N ASP A 42 -4.91 -2.49 -0.99
CA ASP A 42 -5.64 -1.67 -0.02
C ASP A 42 -7.05 -1.21 -0.45
N ALA A 43 -7.86 -0.94 0.55
CA ALA A 43 -9.27 -0.60 0.44
C ALA A 43 -9.61 0.71 1.17
N GLY A 44 -8.73 1.71 1.04
CA GLY A 44 -8.97 3.08 1.47
C GLY A 44 -10.10 3.74 0.69
N THR A 45 -10.34 5.03 0.90
CA THR A 45 -11.50 5.70 0.30
C THR A 45 -11.50 5.68 -1.23
N GLY A 46 -10.32 5.53 -1.86
CA GLY A 46 -10.21 5.38 -3.32
C GLY A 46 -10.97 4.19 -3.89
N ILE A 47 -11.19 3.11 -3.11
CA ILE A 47 -11.92 1.92 -3.58
C ILE A 47 -13.37 2.22 -3.97
N ARG A 48 -13.97 3.30 -3.42
CA ARG A 48 -15.33 3.73 -3.79
C ARG A 48 -15.40 4.08 -5.28
N ALA A 49 -14.46 4.89 -5.77
CA ALA A 49 -14.44 5.30 -7.17
C ALA A 49 -14.09 4.12 -8.11
N LEU A 50 -13.19 3.23 -7.70
CA LEU A 50 -12.94 1.96 -8.39
C LEU A 50 -14.24 1.12 -8.47
N GLY A 51 -14.97 1.03 -7.37
CA GLY A 51 -16.26 0.33 -7.31
C GLY A 51 -17.28 0.89 -8.30
N ASP A 52 -17.40 2.22 -8.40
CA ASP A 52 -18.28 2.90 -9.36
C ASP A 52 -17.88 2.56 -10.81
N GLN A 53 -16.58 2.57 -11.13
CA GLN A 53 -16.10 2.18 -12.47
C GLN A 53 -16.39 0.71 -12.78
N LEU A 54 -16.18 -0.20 -11.83
CA LEU A 54 -16.49 -1.62 -12.02
C LEU A 54 -17.97 -1.87 -12.24
N MET A 55 -18.83 -1.18 -11.50
CA MET A 55 -20.30 -1.28 -11.67
C MET A 55 -20.76 -0.75 -13.03
N ALA A 56 -20.12 0.26 -13.58
CA ALA A 56 -20.47 0.82 -14.89
C ALA A 56 -20.25 -0.18 -16.04
N THR A 57 -19.44 -1.22 -15.86
CA THR A 57 -19.23 -2.25 -16.88
C THR A 57 -20.39 -3.22 -17.02
N GLY A 58 -21.26 -3.33 -16.01
CA GLY A 58 -22.36 -4.31 -15.95
C GLY A 58 -21.91 -5.78 -15.81
N ALA A 59 -20.62 -6.05 -15.80
CA ALA A 59 -20.09 -7.41 -15.67
C ALA A 59 -19.96 -7.83 -14.21
N SER A 60 -20.02 -9.15 -13.96
CA SER A 60 -19.68 -9.68 -12.64
C SER A 60 -18.20 -9.45 -12.33
N VAL A 61 -17.91 -9.13 -11.08
CA VAL A 61 -16.56 -8.79 -10.60
C VAL A 61 -15.99 -9.95 -9.79
N ARG A 62 -14.78 -10.39 -10.16
CA ARG A 62 -13.97 -11.30 -9.38
C ARG A 62 -12.61 -10.66 -9.11
N ALA A 63 -12.24 -10.51 -7.84
CA ALA A 63 -10.98 -9.88 -7.46
C ALA A 63 -10.35 -10.48 -6.21
N PHE A 64 -9.01 -10.38 -6.13
CA PHE A 64 -8.29 -10.43 -4.86
C PHE A 64 -8.13 -9.01 -4.31
N VAL A 65 -8.35 -8.85 -3.01
CA VAL A 65 -8.14 -7.60 -2.28
C VAL A 65 -7.08 -7.86 -1.22
N ALA A 66 -5.87 -7.35 -1.44
CA ALA A 66 -4.77 -7.52 -0.52
C ALA A 66 -4.68 -6.27 0.39
N ILE A 67 -4.96 -6.46 1.68
CA ILE A 67 -4.89 -5.42 2.70
C ILE A 67 -3.50 -5.46 3.32
N SER A 68 -2.79 -4.34 3.27
CA SER A 68 -1.45 -4.21 3.84
C SER A 68 -1.46 -4.28 5.36
N HIS A 69 -2.38 -3.58 6.00
CA HIS A 69 -2.58 -3.55 7.45
C HIS A 69 -3.94 -2.93 7.83
N PRO A 70 -4.35 -3.01 9.13
CA PRO A 70 -5.69 -2.65 9.55
C PRO A 70 -5.92 -1.17 9.89
N HIS A 71 -5.01 -0.25 9.57
CA HIS A 71 -5.28 1.17 9.79
C HIS A 71 -6.45 1.63 8.92
N TRP A 72 -7.18 2.62 9.42
CA TRP A 72 -8.44 3.03 8.82
C TRP A 72 -8.30 3.48 7.37
N ASP A 73 -7.28 4.24 7.07
CA ASP A 73 -7.02 4.74 5.73
C ASP A 73 -6.80 3.63 4.68
N HIS A 74 -6.46 2.41 5.10
CA HIS A 74 -6.32 1.24 4.22
C HIS A 74 -7.57 0.37 4.13
N ILE A 75 -8.60 0.59 4.96
CA ILE A 75 -9.80 -0.27 5.01
C ILE A 75 -11.12 0.50 5.05
N GLN A 76 -11.12 1.80 5.37
CA GLN A 76 -12.34 2.58 5.61
C GLN A 76 -13.23 2.76 4.36
N GLY A 77 -12.70 2.58 3.17
CA GLY A 77 -13.46 2.66 1.92
C GLY A 77 -14.26 1.39 1.60
N PHE A 78 -13.87 0.24 2.19
CA PHE A 78 -14.51 -1.04 1.88
C PHE A 78 -16.03 -1.06 2.09
N PRO A 79 -16.61 -0.45 3.15
CA PRO A 79 -18.06 -0.35 3.34
C PRO A 79 -18.79 0.33 2.17
N PHE A 80 -18.10 1.13 1.37
CA PHE A 80 -18.63 1.86 0.22
C PHE A 80 -18.28 1.24 -1.13
N PHE A 81 -17.70 0.03 -1.12
CA PHE A 81 -17.34 -0.71 -2.32
C PHE A 81 -18.56 -1.41 -2.90
N LYS A 82 -19.30 -0.71 -3.76
CA LYS A 82 -20.57 -1.19 -4.36
C LYS A 82 -20.55 -2.62 -4.89
N PRO A 83 -19.48 -3.10 -5.56
CA PRO A 83 -19.44 -4.48 -6.04
C PRO A 83 -19.62 -5.54 -4.95
N ALA A 84 -19.28 -5.25 -3.69
CA ALA A 84 -19.47 -6.19 -2.57
C ALA A 84 -20.95 -6.41 -2.20
N PHE A 85 -21.85 -5.52 -2.63
CA PHE A 85 -23.28 -5.62 -2.40
C PHE A 85 -24.04 -6.39 -3.50
N ILE A 86 -23.35 -6.85 -4.54
CA ILE A 86 -23.96 -7.48 -5.72
C ILE A 86 -23.77 -8.99 -5.66
N SER A 87 -24.89 -9.71 -5.74
CA SER A 87 -24.89 -11.18 -5.84
C SER A 87 -24.20 -11.64 -7.13
N GLY A 88 -23.42 -12.71 -7.05
CA GLY A 88 -22.63 -13.23 -8.18
C GLY A 88 -21.22 -12.64 -8.28
N ASN A 89 -20.90 -11.59 -7.54
CA ASN A 89 -19.53 -11.12 -7.41
C ASN A 89 -18.75 -11.96 -6.40
N GLU A 90 -17.44 -12.07 -6.62
CA GLU A 90 -16.53 -12.88 -5.78
C GLU A 90 -15.31 -12.08 -5.37
N PHE A 91 -15.04 -12.01 -4.06
CA PHE A 91 -13.86 -11.36 -3.53
C PHE A 91 -13.09 -12.30 -2.60
N THR A 92 -11.77 -12.37 -2.78
CA THR A 92 -10.86 -12.99 -1.81
C THR A 92 -10.04 -11.91 -1.15
N ILE A 93 -10.31 -11.65 0.13
CA ILE A 93 -9.58 -10.67 0.92
C ILE A 93 -8.39 -11.39 1.58
N ILE A 94 -7.18 -10.89 1.32
CA ILE A 94 -5.92 -11.39 1.86
C ILE A 94 -5.29 -10.28 2.70
N GLY A 95 -4.74 -10.59 3.85
CA GLY A 95 -4.07 -9.58 4.67
C GLY A 95 -3.54 -10.13 5.99
N PRO A 96 -2.83 -9.31 6.77
CA PRO A 96 -2.30 -9.73 8.06
C PRO A 96 -3.43 -10.03 9.02
N GLN A 97 -3.15 -10.94 9.95
CA GLN A 97 -4.05 -11.26 11.04
C GLN A 97 -3.37 -10.92 12.35
N PRO A 98 -3.74 -9.78 12.97
CA PRO A 98 -3.25 -9.43 14.30
C PRO A 98 -3.59 -10.50 15.33
N ARG A 99 -2.88 -10.51 16.48
CA ARG A 99 -3.18 -11.44 17.56
C ARG A 99 -4.60 -11.21 18.07
N ASN A 100 -5.32 -12.31 18.31
CA ASN A 100 -6.67 -12.33 18.87
C ASN A 100 -7.78 -11.70 18.00
N VAL A 101 -7.49 -11.31 16.74
CA VAL A 101 -8.50 -10.77 15.82
C VAL A 101 -8.31 -11.43 14.47
N THR A 102 -9.32 -12.12 13.95
CA THR A 102 -9.26 -12.69 12.60
C THR A 102 -9.37 -11.57 11.55
N LEU A 103 -8.82 -11.81 10.34
CA LEU A 103 -8.96 -10.88 9.22
C LEU A 103 -10.44 -10.53 8.93
N ARG A 104 -11.34 -11.53 9.03
CA ARG A 104 -12.79 -11.32 8.91
C ARG A 104 -13.33 -10.39 10.00
N GLN A 105 -12.94 -10.58 11.26
CA GLN A 105 -13.36 -9.72 12.37
C GLN A 105 -12.85 -8.29 12.19
N MET A 106 -11.60 -8.13 11.76
CA MET A 106 -11.00 -6.83 11.44
C MET A 106 -11.86 -6.08 10.41
N MET A 107 -12.19 -6.72 9.29
CA MET A 107 -13.06 -6.12 8.26
C MET A 107 -14.50 -5.91 8.76
N ALA A 108 -15.00 -6.76 9.63
CA ALA A 108 -16.33 -6.58 10.24
C ALA A 108 -16.37 -5.39 11.21
N HIS A 109 -15.27 -5.05 11.87
CA HIS A 109 -15.22 -3.89 12.76
C HIS A 109 -15.42 -2.57 12.01
N VAL A 110 -14.92 -2.46 10.78
CA VAL A 110 -15.15 -1.26 9.92
C VAL A 110 -16.65 -1.11 9.58
N MET A 111 -17.38 -2.23 9.52
CA MET A 111 -18.81 -2.28 9.26
C MET A 111 -19.62 -2.57 10.53
N ASN A 112 -19.12 -2.17 11.70
CA ASN A 112 -19.84 -2.34 12.95
C ASN A 112 -21.12 -1.48 12.96
N LYS A 113 -22.23 -2.09 13.39
CA LYS A 113 -23.57 -1.47 13.39
C LYS A 113 -23.64 -0.11 14.11
N VAL A 114 -22.73 0.14 15.07
CA VAL A 114 -22.66 1.43 15.76
C VAL A 114 -22.20 2.54 14.81
N TYR A 115 -21.37 2.22 13.82
CA TYR A 115 -20.73 3.21 12.93
C TYR A 115 -21.23 3.14 11.49
N PHE A 116 -21.73 1.97 11.06
CA PHE A 116 -22.17 1.74 9.68
C PHE A 116 -23.47 0.91 9.66
N PRO A 117 -24.50 1.30 8.88
CA PRO A 117 -25.83 0.68 8.96
C PRO A 117 -25.88 -0.75 8.45
N ILE A 118 -24.95 -1.16 7.56
CA ILE A 118 -24.93 -2.50 6.95
C ILE A 118 -23.72 -3.27 7.48
N GLN A 119 -23.94 -4.48 7.96
CA GLN A 119 -22.87 -5.32 8.49
C GLN A 119 -22.23 -6.19 7.41
N LEU A 120 -20.99 -6.64 7.65
CA LEU A 120 -20.23 -7.47 6.70
C LEU A 120 -20.99 -8.72 6.23
N HIS A 121 -21.81 -9.33 7.10
CA HIS A 121 -22.58 -10.54 6.74
C HIS A 121 -23.82 -10.26 5.89
N GLU A 122 -24.22 -9.00 5.73
CA GLU A 122 -25.33 -8.57 4.88
C GLU A 122 -24.89 -8.30 3.44
N LEU A 123 -23.58 -8.31 3.16
CA LEU A 123 -23.06 -8.19 1.82
C LEU A 123 -23.46 -9.41 0.96
N LYS A 124 -23.83 -9.17 -0.29
CA LYS A 124 -24.38 -10.21 -1.18
C LYS A 124 -23.33 -10.92 -2.03
N ALA A 125 -22.15 -10.35 -2.17
CA ALA A 125 -21.02 -10.98 -2.84
C ALA A 125 -20.49 -12.18 -2.03
N ASN A 126 -19.89 -13.14 -2.72
CA ASN A 126 -19.15 -14.23 -2.07
C ASN A 126 -17.78 -13.72 -1.62
N ILE A 127 -17.58 -13.52 -0.31
CA ILE A 127 -16.34 -12.96 0.25
C ILE A 127 -15.62 -14.02 1.08
N LYS A 128 -14.40 -14.38 0.63
CA LYS A 128 -13.48 -15.27 1.34
C LYS A 128 -12.39 -14.44 2.04
N PHE A 129 -11.92 -14.93 3.18
CA PHE A 129 -10.85 -14.28 3.96
C PHE A 129 -9.69 -15.27 4.11
N ILE A 130 -8.50 -14.87 3.68
CA ILE A 130 -7.27 -15.67 3.76
C ILE A 130 -6.26 -14.87 4.57
N PRO A 131 -5.98 -15.26 5.82
CA PRO A 131 -4.93 -14.60 6.59
C PRO A 131 -3.56 -14.86 5.95
N MET A 132 -2.77 -13.81 5.82
CA MET A 132 -1.43 -13.86 5.25
C MET A 132 -0.38 -13.46 6.29
N LYS A 133 0.68 -14.23 6.35
CA LYS A 133 1.93 -13.90 7.04
C LYS A 133 3.00 -13.69 5.98
N GLU A 134 4.21 -13.38 6.40
CA GLU A 134 5.36 -13.36 5.51
C GLU A 134 5.49 -14.69 4.76
N GLY A 135 5.56 -14.62 3.43
CA GLY A 135 5.56 -15.78 2.54
C GLY A 135 4.97 -15.47 1.18
N SER A 136 4.56 -16.50 0.45
CA SER A 136 4.02 -16.36 -0.91
C SER A 136 2.76 -17.20 -1.09
N THR A 137 1.84 -16.70 -1.90
CA THR A 137 0.62 -17.40 -2.31
C THR A 137 0.30 -17.13 -3.78
N LYS A 138 -0.41 -18.05 -4.43
CA LYS A 138 -0.88 -17.86 -5.80
C LYS A 138 -2.16 -17.01 -5.79
N VAL A 139 -2.21 -15.99 -6.64
CA VAL A 139 -3.38 -15.13 -6.87
C VAL A 139 -3.59 -15.04 -8.39
N PHE A 140 -4.63 -15.68 -8.92
CA PHE A 140 -4.79 -15.90 -10.36
C PHE A 140 -3.53 -16.52 -10.98
N ASP A 141 -2.99 -15.92 -12.05
CA ASP A 141 -1.75 -16.35 -12.71
C ASP A 141 -0.50 -15.63 -12.19
N ALA A 142 -0.61 -14.97 -11.05
CA ALA A 142 0.48 -14.27 -10.38
C ALA A 142 0.88 -14.96 -9.07
N VAL A 143 2.08 -14.64 -8.59
CA VAL A 143 2.54 -14.95 -7.24
C VAL A 143 2.54 -13.67 -6.42
N LEU A 144 1.78 -13.66 -5.33
CA LEU A 144 1.80 -12.58 -4.34
C LEU A 144 2.68 -13.02 -3.17
N SER A 145 3.80 -12.35 -3.00
CA SER A 145 4.70 -12.50 -1.85
C SER A 145 4.49 -11.36 -0.87
N SER A 146 4.77 -11.58 0.40
CA SER A 146 4.65 -10.59 1.46
C SER A 146 5.84 -10.58 2.40
N LEU A 147 6.15 -9.40 2.92
CA LEU A 147 7.21 -9.15 3.90
C LEU A 147 6.65 -8.26 5.01
N TYR A 148 6.93 -8.60 6.28
CA TYR A 148 6.66 -7.66 7.38
C TYR A 148 7.56 -6.43 7.27
N VAL A 149 6.96 -5.26 7.39
CA VAL A 149 7.63 -3.96 7.34
C VAL A 149 7.63 -3.26 8.70
N ASN A 150 8.47 -2.25 8.84
CA ASN A 150 8.61 -1.51 10.10
C ASN A 150 7.48 -0.48 10.23
N HIS A 151 6.44 -0.87 10.95
CA HIS A 151 5.27 -0.03 11.19
C HIS A 151 4.69 -0.36 12.57
N PRO A 152 4.07 0.59 13.31
CA PRO A 152 3.50 0.34 14.64
C PRO A 152 2.46 -0.79 14.68
N SER A 153 1.67 -0.94 13.62
CA SER A 153 0.76 -2.07 13.41
C SER A 153 1.45 -3.19 12.64
N MET A 154 0.92 -4.42 12.72
CA MET A 154 1.37 -5.53 11.87
C MET A 154 1.06 -5.21 10.40
N ALA A 155 2.07 -4.78 9.66
CA ALA A 155 1.95 -4.38 8.25
C ALA A 155 2.76 -5.27 7.32
N LEU A 156 2.25 -5.48 6.11
CA LEU A 156 2.86 -6.27 5.05
C LEU A 156 3.12 -5.38 3.82
N ALA A 157 4.36 -5.40 3.32
CA ALA A 157 4.62 -5.07 1.94
C ALA A 157 4.23 -6.26 1.05
N PHE A 158 3.85 -5.98 -0.18
CA PHE A 158 3.51 -6.99 -1.19
C PHE A 158 4.44 -6.92 -2.39
N ARG A 159 4.82 -8.08 -2.90
CA ARG A 159 5.48 -8.23 -4.20
C ARG A 159 4.60 -9.10 -5.09
N LEU A 160 4.25 -8.60 -6.26
CA LEU A 160 3.47 -9.32 -7.26
C LEU A 160 4.36 -9.64 -8.45
N ASP A 161 4.56 -10.92 -8.70
CA ASP A 161 5.31 -11.41 -9.85
C ASP A 161 4.36 -12.14 -10.81
N ALA A 162 4.30 -11.68 -12.07
CA ALA A 162 3.49 -12.29 -13.12
C ALA A 162 4.07 -12.02 -14.50
N ALA A 163 4.06 -13.01 -15.40
CA ALA A 163 4.50 -12.90 -16.78
C ALA A 163 5.90 -12.27 -16.96
N GLY A 164 6.84 -12.57 -16.05
CA GLY A 164 8.20 -12.03 -16.06
C GLY A 164 8.30 -10.55 -15.66
N ARG A 165 7.27 -9.99 -15.07
CA ARG A 165 7.20 -8.62 -14.55
C ARG A 165 6.98 -8.64 -13.06
N SER A 166 7.42 -7.57 -12.36
CA SER A 166 7.32 -7.47 -10.92
C SER A 166 6.94 -6.07 -10.44
N LEU A 167 6.01 -6.03 -9.50
CA LEU A 167 5.56 -4.85 -8.77
C LEU A 167 5.81 -5.07 -7.28
N VAL A 168 6.42 -4.12 -6.59
CA VAL A 168 6.51 -4.10 -5.13
C VAL A 168 5.72 -2.91 -4.59
N TYR A 169 4.85 -3.17 -3.62
CA TYR A 169 4.02 -2.20 -2.94
C TYR A 169 4.37 -2.18 -1.45
N VAL A 170 4.94 -1.09 -1.00
CA VAL A 170 5.28 -0.80 0.40
C VAL A 170 4.41 0.37 0.82
N SER A 171 3.26 0.07 1.46
CA SER A 171 2.28 1.10 1.81
C SER A 171 2.80 1.99 2.92
N ASP A 172 3.07 1.43 4.08
CA ASP A 172 3.52 2.11 5.29
C ASP A 172 4.75 1.41 5.82
N ASN A 173 5.84 2.12 5.89
CA ASN A 173 7.11 1.60 6.39
C ASN A 173 8.00 2.72 6.87
N GLU A 174 8.55 2.57 8.03
CA GLU A 174 9.59 3.46 8.57
C GLU A 174 10.97 2.87 8.35
N PRO A 175 12.03 3.68 8.08
CA PRO A 175 13.40 3.21 8.16
C PRO A 175 13.65 2.50 9.49
N PHE A 176 14.15 1.26 9.47
CA PHE A 176 14.42 0.57 10.70
C PHE A 176 15.75 1.07 11.31
N ASP A 177 15.64 1.68 12.46
CA ASP A 177 16.76 2.04 13.31
C ASP A 177 16.69 1.21 14.60
N ARG A 178 17.80 0.53 14.96
CA ARG A 178 17.83 -0.35 16.14
C ARG A 178 17.64 0.40 17.44
N GLU A 179 18.17 1.61 17.55
CA GLU A 179 18.07 2.42 18.77
C GLU A 179 16.63 2.93 18.95
N VAL A 180 16.01 3.35 17.84
CA VAL A 180 14.61 3.78 17.82
C VAL A 180 13.66 2.61 18.12
N ALA A 181 13.87 1.44 17.50
CA ALA A 181 13.02 0.27 17.72
C ALA A 181 12.98 -0.21 19.18
N ILE A 182 14.07 -0.01 19.92
CA ILE A 182 14.13 -0.34 21.36
C ILE A 182 13.34 0.70 22.18
N SER A 183 13.30 1.95 21.75
CA SER A 183 12.66 3.06 22.46
C SER A 183 11.15 3.18 22.17
N VAL A 184 10.70 2.75 20.99
CA VAL A 184 9.30 2.85 20.55
C VAL A 184 8.52 1.61 21.03
N LYS A 185 7.66 1.81 22.03
CA LYS A 185 6.87 0.73 22.65
C LYS A 185 5.77 0.10 21.79
N ASN A 186 5.51 0.65 20.59
CA ASN A 186 4.32 0.34 19.81
C ASN A 186 4.54 -0.53 18.56
N VAL A 187 5.78 -0.93 18.25
CA VAL A 187 6.06 -1.82 17.10
C VAL A 187 5.73 -3.28 17.47
N ASP A 188 5.06 -4.01 16.56
CA ASP A 188 4.71 -5.42 16.80
C ASP A 188 5.99 -6.24 17.11
N PRO A 189 6.01 -7.01 18.20
CA PRO A 189 7.17 -7.81 18.60
C PRO A 189 7.70 -8.75 17.52
N ILE A 190 6.85 -9.24 16.61
CA ILE A 190 7.27 -10.08 15.48
C ILE A 190 8.15 -9.29 14.52
N VAL A 191 7.77 -8.04 14.23
CA VAL A 191 8.53 -7.14 13.35
C VAL A 191 9.87 -6.82 13.99
N VAL A 192 9.88 -6.36 15.26
CA VAL A 192 11.10 -6.06 16.02
C VAL A 192 12.05 -7.24 16.00
N ARG A 193 11.55 -8.45 16.32
CA ARG A 193 12.37 -9.67 16.35
C ARG A 193 13.00 -9.95 14.96
N LYS A 194 12.21 -9.91 13.90
CA LYS A 194 12.70 -10.22 12.55
C LYS A 194 13.76 -9.24 12.05
N TYR A 195 13.63 -7.96 12.39
CA TYR A 195 14.63 -6.96 12.03
C TYR A 195 15.86 -7.01 12.94
N SER A 196 15.68 -7.29 14.23
CA SER A 196 16.80 -7.40 15.19
C SER A 196 17.68 -8.63 14.96
N GLU A 197 17.11 -9.73 14.43
CA GLU A 197 17.84 -10.95 14.08
C GLU A 197 18.66 -10.79 12.79
N SER A 198 18.45 -9.74 12.00
CA SER A 198 19.21 -9.47 10.78
C SER A 198 20.66 -9.10 11.13
N LYS A 199 21.61 -9.78 10.52
CA LYS A 199 23.03 -9.37 10.56
C LYS A 199 23.27 -8.29 9.52
N GLY A 200 23.81 -7.12 9.92
CA GLY A 200 24.05 -6.00 9.00
C GLY A 200 22.98 -4.92 9.05
N ASP A 201 22.71 -4.26 7.90
CA ASP A 201 21.65 -3.24 7.78
C ASP A 201 20.28 -3.91 7.98
N PRO A 202 19.50 -3.51 8.99
CA PRO A 202 18.17 -4.07 9.22
C PRO A 202 17.21 -3.83 8.05
N ASN A 203 17.45 -2.80 7.21
CA ASN A 203 16.64 -2.52 6.02
C ASN A 203 16.97 -3.44 4.82
N GLN A 204 18.03 -4.26 4.92
CA GLN A 204 18.44 -5.17 3.84
C GLN A 204 17.33 -6.12 3.41
N ARG A 205 16.47 -6.55 4.34
CA ARG A 205 15.32 -7.41 4.02
C ARG A 205 14.35 -6.75 3.01
N LEU A 206 14.11 -5.44 3.16
CA LEU A 206 13.25 -4.69 2.24
C LEU A 206 13.94 -4.51 0.88
N ILE A 207 15.25 -4.23 0.89
CA ILE A 207 16.06 -4.13 -0.33
C ILE A 207 16.02 -5.45 -1.11
N ASP A 208 16.25 -6.58 -0.42
CA ASP A 208 16.22 -7.91 -1.05
C ASP A 208 14.83 -8.27 -1.57
N PHE A 209 13.78 -7.88 -0.85
CA PHE A 209 12.39 -8.10 -1.27
C PHE A 209 12.03 -7.29 -2.51
N ALA A 210 12.54 -6.07 -2.63
CA ALA A 210 12.33 -5.19 -3.78
C ALA A 210 13.30 -5.46 -4.94
N LYS A 211 14.27 -6.34 -4.77
CA LYS A 211 15.37 -6.55 -5.73
C LYS A 211 14.88 -6.80 -7.15
N GLY A 212 15.37 -5.96 -8.08
CA GLY A 212 15.11 -6.05 -9.51
C GLY A 212 13.66 -5.81 -9.93
N ALA A 213 12.82 -5.26 -9.06
CA ALA A 213 11.44 -4.97 -9.40
C ALA A 213 11.33 -3.96 -10.56
N ASP A 214 10.35 -4.17 -11.44
CA ASP A 214 10.06 -3.20 -12.50
C ASP A 214 9.51 -1.91 -11.90
N ILE A 215 8.63 -2.04 -10.89
CA ILE A 215 8.04 -0.92 -10.16
C ILE A 215 8.15 -1.16 -8.66
N LEU A 216 8.65 -0.15 -7.94
CA LEU A 216 8.54 -0.02 -6.50
C LEU A 216 7.61 1.15 -6.18
N ILE A 217 6.48 0.89 -5.54
CA ILE A 217 5.63 1.91 -4.92
C ILE A 217 5.98 1.94 -3.45
N HIS A 218 6.35 3.09 -2.91
CA HIS A 218 6.82 3.20 -1.53
C HIS A 218 6.21 4.41 -0.84
N ASP A 219 5.83 4.24 0.42
CA ASP A 219 5.49 5.31 1.35
C ASP A 219 6.60 6.38 1.38
N ALA A 220 6.23 7.60 1.11
CA ALA A 220 7.09 8.77 1.12
C ALA A 220 6.37 9.95 1.78
N THR A 221 5.78 9.68 2.94
CA THR A 221 4.93 10.60 3.68
C THR A 221 5.67 11.89 4.01
N TYR A 222 6.96 11.81 4.39
CA TYR A 222 7.69 12.95 4.91
C TYR A 222 8.83 13.43 4.01
N THR A 223 9.18 14.72 4.16
CA THR A 223 10.52 15.21 3.84
C THR A 223 11.52 14.73 4.92
N PRO A 224 12.83 14.74 4.64
CA PRO A 224 13.83 14.42 5.68
C PRO A 224 13.75 15.31 6.91
N GLU A 225 13.39 16.59 6.72
CA GLU A 225 13.26 17.58 7.79
C GLU A 225 12.05 17.30 8.69
N GLU A 226 10.93 16.91 8.10
CA GLU A 226 9.73 16.53 8.83
C GLU A 226 9.92 15.23 9.59
N TYR A 227 10.61 14.26 8.98
CA TYR A 227 10.82 12.94 9.56
C TYR A 227 11.51 12.99 10.93
N VAL A 228 12.41 13.94 11.15
CA VAL A 228 13.09 14.10 12.44
C VAL A 228 12.11 14.22 13.62
N ASN A 229 10.95 14.84 13.39
CA ASN A 229 9.90 15.02 14.39
C ASN A 229 8.84 13.90 14.39
N HIS A 230 8.93 12.93 13.46
CA HIS A 230 7.93 11.87 13.27
C HIS A 230 8.54 10.46 13.38
N VAL A 231 9.73 10.35 13.95
CA VAL A 231 10.37 9.06 14.22
C VAL A 231 9.48 8.21 15.14
N GLY A 232 9.24 6.97 14.76
CA GLY A 232 8.33 6.06 15.45
C GLY A 232 6.86 6.13 14.99
N TRP A 233 6.56 6.95 13.97
CA TRP A 233 5.20 7.06 13.41
C TRP A 233 4.90 6.03 12.31
N GLY A 234 5.93 5.29 11.86
CA GLY A 234 5.78 4.18 10.93
C GLY A 234 5.84 4.56 9.45
N HIS A 235 6.38 5.74 9.11
CA HIS A 235 6.44 6.24 7.73
C HIS A 235 7.83 6.67 7.32
N SER A 236 8.06 6.67 6.01
CA SER A 236 9.34 7.02 5.39
C SER A 236 9.41 8.46 4.90
N HIS A 237 10.63 8.93 4.75
CA HIS A 237 10.95 10.13 3.99
C HIS A 237 11.52 9.77 2.61
N TYR A 238 11.36 10.67 1.63
CA TYR A 238 11.68 10.37 0.23
C TYR A 238 13.15 9.96 -0.02
N LEU A 239 14.14 10.43 0.76
CA LEU A 239 15.54 10.01 0.57
C LEU A 239 15.75 8.52 0.93
N PHE A 240 15.02 8.01 1.90
CA PHE A 240 15.04 6.57 2.20
C PHE A 240 14.46 5.76 1.04
N CYS A 241 13.36 6.22 0.43
CA CYS A 241 12.77 5.55 -0.74
C CYS A 241 13.78 5.50 -1.91
N LEU A 242 14.52 6.60 -2.14
CA LEU A 242 15.59 6.64 -3.16
C LEU A 242 16.71 5.64 -2.86
N LYS A 243 17.12 5.53 -1.58
CA LYS A 243 18.12 4.54 -1.14
C LYS A 243 17.65 3.11 -1.46
N ILE A 244 16.44 2.74 -1.01
CA ILE A 244 15.87 1.41 -1.27
C ILE A 244 15.78 1.13 -2.77
N ALA A 245 15.27 2.07 -3.55
CA ALA A 245 15.12 1.93 -4.99
C ALA A 245 16.47 1.71 -5.70
N HIS A 246 17.50 2.44 -5.30
CA HIS A 246 18.85 2.31 -5.84
C HIS A 246 19.49 0.97 -5.49
N GLU A 247 19.50 0.62 -4.21
CA GLU A 247 20.17 -0.61 -3.72
C GLU A 247 19.45 -1.88 -4.19
N ALA A 248 18.11 -1.82 -4.33
CA ALA A 248 17.33 -2.92 -4.90
C ALA A 248 17.43 -3.00 -6.43
N GLY A 249 17.96 -1.98 -7.12
CA GLY A 249 18.08 -1.97 -8.57
C GLY A 249 16.73 -1.97 -9.30
N VAL A 250 15.74 -1.25 -8.76
CA VAL A 250 14.42 -1.13 -9.39
C VAL A 250 14.47 -0.26 -10.65
N LYS A 251 13.53 -0.43 -11.56
CA LYS A 251 13.47 0.39 -12.79
C LYS A 251 12.68 1.67 -12.61
N LYS A 252 11.65 1.65 -11.76
CA LYS A 252 10.78 2.79 -11.48
C LYS A 252 10.41 2.83 -10.00
N LEU A 253 10.55 4.01 -9.38
CA LEU A 253 10.05 4.33 -8.04
C LEU A 253 8.83 5.23 -8.16
N ILE A 254 7.76 4.91 -7.43
CA ILE A 254 6.58 5.76 -7.32
C ILE A 254 6.39 6.10 -5.83
N LEU A 255 6.56 7.37 -5.49
CA LEU A 255 6.31 7.89 -4.14
C LEU A 255 4.81 7.92 -3.91
N SER A 256 4.34 7.39 -2.80
CA SER A 256 2.92 7.30 -2.46
C SER A 256 2.69 7.60 -0.99
N HIS A 257 1.47 7.51 -0.52
CA HIS A 257 1.10 7.76 0.87
C HIS A 257 1.46 9.19 1.30
N HIS A 258 1.02 10.17 0.47
CA HIS A 258 1.34 11.59 0.70
C HIS A 258 0.72 12.08 2.01
N ASP A 259 1.49 12.84 2.79
CA ASP A 259 1.01 13.42 4.05
C ASP A 259 -0.24 14.27 3.82
N GLN A 260 -1.13 14.21 4.79
CA GLN A 260 -2.40 14.96 4.77
C GLN A 260 -2.20 16.49 4.78
N GLY A 261 -1.07 16.96 5.29
CA GLY A 261 -0.70 18.38 5.30
C GLY A 261 0.00 18.85 4.01
N HIS A 262 0.35 17.95 3.11
CA HIS A 262 1.02 18.30 1.86
C HIS A 262 0.01 18.67 0.78
N ASP A 263 0.10 19.89 0.28
CA ASP A 263 -0.59 20.33 -0.93
C ASP A 263 0.11 19.81 -2.21
N ASP A 264 -0.51 20.05 -3.35
CA ASP A 264 0.03 19.65 -4.65
C ASP A 264 1.41 20.29 -4.94
N ALA A 265 1.67 21.50 -4.45
CA ALA A 265 2.94 22.19 -4.66
C ALA A 265 4.07 21.56 -3.82
N THR A 266 3.76 21.13 -2.60
CA THR A 266 4.70 20.42 -1.73
C THR A 266 5.13 19.09 -2.34
N ILE A 267 4.19 18.33 -2.89
CA ILE A 267 4.49 17.05 -3.55
C ILE A 267 5.34 17.27 -4.82
N ASP A 268 5.08 18.33 -5.60
CA ASP A 268 5.92 18.70 -6.74
C ASP A 268 7.35 19.02 -6.32
N ASP A 269 7.53 19.78 -5.26
CA ASP A 269 8.85 20.13 -4.74
C ASP A 269 9.60 18.86 -4.28
N MET A 270 8.93 17.97 -3.54
CA MET A 270 9.50 16.68 -3.13
C MET A 270 9.94 15.86 -4.35
N LEU A 271 9.09 15.72 -5.37
CA LEU A 271 9.41 14.99 -6.59
C LEU A 271 10.58 15.64 -7.34
N SER A 272 10.62 16.96 -7.41
CA SER A 272 11.70 17.72 -8.03
C SER A 272 13.03 17.52 -7.28
N LYS A 273 13.02 17.48 -5.96
CA LYS A 273 14.18 17.16 -5.12
C LYS A 273 14.65 15.72 -5.37
N CYS A 274 13.73 14.75 -5.43
CA CYS A 274 14.06 13.36 -5.76
C CYS A 274 14.74 13.23 -7.12
N ARG A 275 14.20 13.86 -8.17
CA ARG A 275 14.76 13.82 -9.52
C ARG A 275 16.15 14.47 -9.60
N ARG A 276 16.37 15.55 -8.85
CA ARG A 276 17.69 16.17 -8.70
C ARG A 276 18.69 15.23 -8.07
N GLU A 277 18.32 14.59 -6.97
CA GLU A 277 19.17 13.63 -6.26
C GLU A 277 19.54 12.43 -7.14
N ILE A 278 18.56 11.87 -7.86
CA ILE A 278 18.76 10.80 -8.84
C ILE A 278 19.81 11.21 -9.89
N LYS A 279 19.67 12.43 -10.45
CA LYS A 279 20.61 12.95 -11.45
C LYS A 279 22.01 13.17 -10.86
N THR A 280 22.09 13.78 -9.70
CA THR A 280 23.38 14.09 -9.01
C THR A 280 24.15 12.83 -8.66
N ARG A 281 23.45 11.79 -8.18
CA ARG A 281 24.05 10.49 -7.83
C ARG A 281 24.15 9.52 -8.99
N ASN A 282 23.73 9.91 -10.19
CA ASN A 282 23.71 9.07 -11.40
C ASN A 282 22.94 7.75 -11.21
N HIS A 283 21.85 7.76 -10.43
CA HIS A 283 20.96 6.61 -10.30
C HIS A 283 20.24 6.32 -11.62
N LYS A 284 19.81 5.07 -11.84
CA LYS A 284 19.33 4.57 -13.14
C LYS A 284 17.83 4.21 -13.15
N PHE A 285 17.04 4.77 -12.26
CA PHE A 285 15.60 4.54 -12.21
C PHE A 285 14.81 5.84 -12.41
N GLU A 286 13.59 5.70 -12.92
CA GLU A 286 12.63 6.79 -13.02
C GLU A 286 11.94 7.01 -11.67
N CYS A 287 11.63 8.27 -11.31
CA CYS A 287 10.86 8.62 -10.12
C CYS A 287 9.61 9.41 -10.49
N LEU A 288 8.47 8.92 -9.99
CA LEU A 288 7.15 9.52 -10.10
C LEU A 288 6.57 9.75 -8.70
N ALA A 289 5.55 10.61 -8.60
CA ALA A 289 4.65 10.66 -7.45
C ALA A 289 3.29 10.07 -7.86
N ALA A 290 2.72 9.27 -6.98
CA ALA A 290 1.40 8.70 -7.18
C ALA A 290 0.34 9.82 -7.25
N ALA A 291 -0.57 9.72 -8.20
CA ALA A 291 -1.70 10.62 -8.35
C ALA A 291 -2.96 9.82 -8.68
N GLU A 292 -4.11 10.25 -8.17
CA GLU A 292 -5.38 9.62 -8.53
C GLU A 292 -5.58 9.67 -10.05
N GLY A 293 -5.95 8.53 -10.63
CA GLY A 293 -6.09 8.37 -12.08
C GLY A 293 -4.80 8.07 -12.83
N LEU A 294 -3.61 8.18 -12.19
CA LEU A 294 -2.35 7.79 -12.83
C LEU A 294 -2.39 6.30 -13.19
N GLU A 295 -2.16 6.03 -14.46
CA GLU A 295 -2.04 4.68 -15.00
C GLU A 295 -0.60 4.43 -15.44
N VAL A 296 -0.04 3.29 -15.06
CA VAL A 296 1.30 2.86 -15.48
C VAL A 296 1.22 1.44 -16.02
N GLU A 297 1.71 1.28 -17.25
CA GLU A 297 1.89 -0.03 -17.88
C GLU A 297 3.37 -0.43 -17.83
N TRP A 298 3.65 -1.75 -17.69
CA TRP A 298 5.02 -2.28 -17.67
C TRP A 298 5.09 -3.75 -18.13
#